data_82ed4a5a628290adf891b5f905d895f6
#
_entry.id   82ed4a5a628290adf891b5f905d895f6
#
_cell.length_a   1.000
_cell.length_b   1.000
_cell.length_c   1.000
_cell.angle_alpha   90.00
_cell.angle_beta   90.00
_cell.angle_gamma   90.00
#
_symmetry.space_group_name_H-M   'P 1'
#
loop_
_entity.id
_entity.type
_entity.pdbx_description
1 polymer ?
#
loop_
_entity_poly.entity_id
_entity_poly.type
_entity_poly.pdbx_seq_one_letter_code
_entity_poly.pdbx_strand_id
1 'polypeptide(L)'
;MVNTKVTLCGVEIDNPIIPASGTYGFGYEFAELYDINILGSLSFKGTTLNPRFGNPTPRIAECPEGMLNAVGLQNPGVDLVKSREIPKLREVFNKPMMANVSGFSEYEYVTTVERLDSEADIGWFEVNISCPNVHGGGMSFGTSPESAEAITRAVRRVTKKPLIIKLSPNVTDIVSIAKACEAGGADGVSLINTLMGMRIDLKKRKPILANKTGGYSGPAILPVAVRMVYQVYDAVKIPIVGMGGVSTAEDVIEFMLAGATAVEVGAANLVNPYACRDIINDLPVVMEKYGIKNLSEIIGGAH
;
A
#
# COMPACT_ATOMS: atom_id res chain seq x y z
N MET A 1 -3.55 -29.15 8.90
CA MET A 1 -3.75 -27.68 9.05
C MET A 1 -2.65 -26.98 8.29
N VAL A 2 -3.01 -26.01 7.47
CA VAL A 2 -2.05 -25.17 6.74
C VAL A 2 -1.53 -24.05 7.64
N ASN A 3 -0.35 -23.48 7.32
CA ASN A 3 0.26 -22.37 8.03
C ASN A 3 0.21 -21.10 7.15
N THR A 4 -0.54 -20.12 7.59
CA THR A 4 -0.71 -18.82 6.89
C THR A 4 0.27 -17.75 7.35
N LYS A 5 1.06 -18.01 8.40
CA LYS A 5 2.00 -17.03 8.97
C LYS A 5 3.10 -16.67 7.98
N VAL A 6 3.49 -15.41 7.99
CA VAL A 6 4.64 -14.89 7.25
C VAL A 6 5.43 -13.92 8.13
N THR A 7 6.70 -13.67 7.75
CA THR A 7 7.54 -12.67 8.43
C THR A 7 7.85 -11.52 7.48
N LEU A 8 7.35 -10.34 7.79
CA LEU A 8 7.58 -9.13 6.99
C LEU A 8 8.58 -8.22 7.70
N CYS A 9 9.75 -8.01 7.12
CA CYS A 9 10.81 -7.15 7.67
C CYS A 9 11.10 -7.46 9.16
N GLY A 10 11.17 -8.76 9.53
CA GLY A 10 11.46 -9.22 10.89
C GLY A 10 10.27 -9.29 11.84
N VAL A 11 9.08 -8.88 11.44
CA VAL A 11 7.85 -8.96 12.25
C VAL A 11 6.97 -10.11 11.74
N GLU A 12 6.65 -11.08 12.60
CA GLU A 12 5.71 -12.17 12.27
C GLU A 12 4.28 -11.64 12.28
N ILE A 13 3.50 -12.01 11.27
CA ILE A 13 2.06 -11.76 11.14
C ILE A 13 1.32 -13.07 10.86
N ASP A 14 0.08 -13.19 11.38
CA ASP A 14 -0.69 -14.45 11.36
C ASP A 14 -1.10 -14.89 9.95
N ASN A 15 -1.21 -13.94 9.04
CA ASN A 15 -1.49 -14.14 7.63
C ASN A 15 -0.98 -12.94 6.81
N PRO A 16 -0.80 -13.07 5.49
CA PRO A 16 -0.18 -12.03 4.67
C PRO A 16 -1.11 -10.85 4.32
N ILE A 17 -2.36 -10.83 4.77
CA ILE A 17 -3.38 -9.88 4.29
C ILE A 17 -3.35 -8.58 5.09
N ILE A 18 -3.17 -7.47 4.36
CA ILE A 18 -3.13 -6.11 4.89
C ILE A 18 -4.10 -5.25 4.05
N PRO A 19 -5.09 -4.56 4.62
CA PRO A 19 -5.84 -3.57 3.88
C PRO A 19 -4.93 -2.43 3.41
N ALA A 20 -5.00 -2.07 2.12
CA ALA A 20 -4.19 -1.02 1.54
C ALA A 20 -4.61 0.36 2.06
N SER A 21 -3.62 1.19 2.37
CA SER A 21 -3.86 2.57 2.76
C SER A 21 -4.74 3.32 1.75
N GLY A 22 -5.71 4.06 2.26
CA GLY A 22 -6.64 4.86 1.46
C GLY A 22 -7.94 4.15 1.10
N THR A 23 -8.06 2.84 1.34
CA THR A 23 -9.28 2.07 1.08
C THR A 23 -9.92 1.50 2.35
N TYR A 24 -9.29 1.73 3.50
CA TYR A 24 -9.71 1.17 4.78
C TYR A 24 -9.75 2.23 5.91
N GLY A 25 -9.66 3.51 5.59
CA GLY A 25 -9.67 4.61 6.55
C GLY A 25 -8.56 4.47 7.60
N PHE A 26 -8.95 4.58 8.87
CA PHE A 26 -8.11 4.24 10.02
C PHE A 26 -8.48 2.87 10.63
N GLY A 27 -9.44 2.14 10.03
CA GLY A 27 -9.79 0.78 10.39
C GLY A 27 -10.94 0.65 11.39
N TYR A 28 -11.14 1.58 12.30
CA TYR A 28 -12.19 1.49 13.32
C TYR A 28 -13.60 1.53 12.72
N GLU A 29 -13.79 2.13 11.53
CA GLU A 29 -15.05 2.09 10.79
C GLU A 29 -15.40 0.66 10.32
N PHE A 30 -14.38 -0.12 9.95
CA PHE A 30 -14.55 -1.52 9.54
C PHE A 30 -14.73 -2.46 10.75
N ALA A 31 -14.24 -2.07 11.93
CA ALA A 31 -14.45 -2.81 13.15
C ALA A 31 -15.94 -2.86 13.59
N GLU A 32 -16.76 -1.94 13.09
CA GLU A 32 -18.22 -1.99 13.27
C GLU A 32 -18.87 -3.12 12.47
N LEU A 33 -18.18 -3.67 11.46
CA LEU A 33 -18.69 -4.72 10.56
C LEU A 33 -18.21 -6.11 10.94
N TYR A 34 -16.96 -6.24 11.40
CA TYR A 34 -16.34 -7.50 11.80
C TYR A 34 -15.11 -7.28 12.68
N ASP A 35 -14.67 -8.33 13.37
CA ASP A 35 -13.42 -8.26 14.15
C ASP A 35 -12.20 -8.12 13.23
N ILE A 36 -11.66 -6.91 13.13
CA ILE A 36 -10.50 -6.60 12.27
C ILE A 36 -9.19 -7.20 12.78
N ASN A 37 -9.15 -7.80 13.98
CA ASN A 37 -7.99 -8.55 14.46
C ASN A 37 -7.75 -9.85 13.67
N ILE A 38 -8.65 -10.25 12.77
CA ILE A 38 -8.39 -11.31 11.80
C ILE A 38 -7.29 -10.93 10.80
N LEU A 39 -7.09 -9.64 10.52
CA LEU A 39 -6.07 -9.14 9.58
C LEU A 39 -4.65 -9.48 10.06
N GLY A 40 -3.71 -9.69 9.12
CA GLY A 40 -2.30 -9.83 9.47
C GLY A 40 -1.71 -8.53 10.04
N SER A 41 -2.03 -7.42 9.39
CA SER A 41 -1.76 -6.04 9.82
C SER A 41 -2.76 -5.10 9.17
N LEU A 42 -2.59 -3.80 9.38
CA LEU A 42 -3.43 -2.75 8.79
C LEU A 42 -2.56 -1.56 8.39
N SER A 43 -2.64 -1.16 7.10
CA SER A 43 -2.03 0.08 6.62
C SER A 43 -3.05 1.21 6.71
N PHE A 44 -2.90 2.09 7.70
CA PHE A 44 -3.87 3.17 7.89
C PHE A 44 -3.71 4.29 6.87
N LYS A 45 -4.69 5.19 6.83
CA LYS A 45 -4.77 6.31 5.88
C LYS A 45 -3.47 7.09 5.79
N GLY A 46 -3.00 7.30 4.55
CA GLY A 46 -1.79 8.08 4.27
C GLY A 46 -1.79 9.44 4.97
N THR A 47 -0.78 9.62 5.82
CA THR A 47 -0.62 10.75 6.72
C THR A 47 0.38 11.74 6.14
N THR A 48 0.03 13.01 6.13
CA THR A 48 0.92 14.12 5.77
C THR A 48 1.25 14.99 6.99
N LEU A 49 2.32 15.77 6.91
CA LEU A 49 2.71 16.65 8.00
C LEU A 49 1.57 17.59 8.42
N ASN A 50 0.94 18.25 7.45
CA ASN A 50 -0.19 19.14 7.66
C ASN A 50 -1.50 18.48 7.22
N PRO A 51 -2.66 18.89 7.78
CA PRO A 51 -3.98 18.43 7.34
C PRO A 51 -4.22 18.75 5.86
N ARG A 52 -4.95 17.87 5.16
CA ARG A 52 -5.34 18.06 3.76
C ARG A 52 -6.81 17.77 3.54
N PHE A 53 -7.49 18.67 2.85
CA PHE A 53 -8.90 18.46 2.44
C PHE A 53 -9.05 17.57 1.21
N GLY A 54 -7.94 17.32 0.49
CA GLY A 54 -7.94 16.62 -0.78
C GLY A 54 -8.28 17.53 -1.97
N ASN A 55 -8.44 16.89 -3.14
CA ASN A 55 -8.73 17.58 -4.38
C ASN A 55 -10.23 17.91 -4.52
N PRO A 56 -10.59 18.87 -5.41
CA PRO A 56 -11.99 19.16 -5.75
C PRO A 56 -12.73 17.94 -6.30
N THR A 57 -14.04 17.90 -6.08
CA THR A 57 -14.94 16.89 -6.66
C THR A 57 -15.39 17.29 -8.08
N PRO A 58 -15.74 16.28 -8.93
CA PRO A 58 -15.70 14.84 -8.72
C PRO A 58 -14.27 14.31 -8.71
N ARG A 59 -13.94 13.47 -7.72
CA ARG A 59 -12.58 12.94 -7.54
C ARG A 59 -12.52 11.40 -7.49
N ILE A 60 -13.65 10.76 -7.78
CA ILE A 60 -13.81 9.31 -7.93
C ILE A 60 -14.69 9.07 -9.14
N ALA A 61 -14.39 8.03 -9.92
CA ALA A 61 -15.22 7.60 -11.05
C ALA A 61 -15.11 6.07 -11.22
N GLU A 62 -16.26 5.42 -11.45
CA GLU A 62 -16.29 4.01 -11.79
C GLU A 62 -15.76 3.78 -13.21
N CYS A 63 -15.10 2.66 -13.39
CA CYS A 63 -14.57 2.16 -14.66
C CYS A 63 -14.92 0.68 -14.81
N PRO A 64 -14.89 0.11 -16.03
CA PRO A 64 -14.91 -1.33 -16.19
C PRO A 64 -13.81 -1.98 -15.34
N GLU A 65 -14.19 -3.01 -14.56
CA GLU A 65 -13.27 -3.78 -13.70
C GLU A 65 -12.41 -2.92 -12.74
N GLY A 66 -12.94 -1.75 -12.31
CA GLY A 66 -12.20 -0.91 -11.37
C GLY A 66 -12.72 0.49 -11.20
N MET A 67 -11.86 1.37 -10.70
CA MET A 67 -12.19 2.75 -10.42
C MET A 67 -11.02 3.69 -10.66
N LEU A 68 -11.32 4.94 -10.99
CA LEU A 68 -10.39 6.06 -10.98
C LEU A 68 -10.57 6.88 -9.71
N ASN A 69 -9.46 7.27 -9.10
CA ASN A 69 -9.49 8.21 -8.00
C ASN A 69 -8.40 9.30 -8.13
N ALA A 70 -8.75 10.49 -7.67
CA ALA A 70 -7.86 11.61 -7.48
C ALA A 70 -8.20 12.29 -6.13
N VAL A 71 -8.25 11.52 -5.05
CA VAL A 71 -8.66 12.00 -3.72
C VAL A 71 -7.73 13.09 -3.19
N GLY A 72 -6.42 13.03 -3.49
CA GLY A 72 -5.47 14.09 -3.14
C GLY A 72 -5.01 14.06 -1.68
N LEU A 73 -4.82 12.85 -1.12
CA LEU A 73 -4.28 12.65 0.24
C LEU A 73 -5.12 13.32 1.35
N GLN A 74 -6.45 13.32 1.25
CA GLN A 74 -7.28 13.82 2.33
C GLN A 74 -6.97 13.10 3.64
N ASN A 75 -6.50 13.83 4.65
CA ASN A 75 -6.16 13.29 5.96
C ASN A 75 -6.07 14.44 7.00
N PRO A 76 -6.17 14.13 8.31
CA PRO A 76 -6.19 15.14 9.36
C PRO A 76 -4.82 15.72 9.74
N GLY A 77 -3.72 15.24 9.14
CA GLY A 77 -2.36 15.61 9.51
C GLY A 77 -1.80 14.80 10.68
N VAL A 78 -0.47 14.74 10.78
CA VAL A 78 0.25 13.86 11.70
C VAL A 78 -0.12 14.05 13.16
N ASP A 79 -0.37 15.29 13.59
CA ASP A 79 -0.67 15.60 15.01
C ASP A 79 -2.02 15.00 15.43
N LEU A 80 -3.05 15.08 14.59
CA LEU A 80 -4.33 14.44 14.86
C LEU A 80 -4.30 12.92 14.65
N VAL A 81 -3.50 12.43 13.71
CA VAL A 81 -3.27 10.98 13.58
C VAL A 81 -2.69 10.43 14.87
N LYS A 82 -1.66 11.06 15.41
CA LYS A 82 -1.00 10.65 16.64
C LYS A 82 -1.91 10.74 17.88
N SER A 83 -2.60 11.88 18.03
CA SER A 83 -3.36 12.17 19.25
C SER A 83 -4.79 11.61 19.28
N ARG A 84 -5.35 11.24 18.12
CA ARG A 84 -6.74 10.81 18.02
C ARG A 84 -6.91 9.49 17.25
N GLU A 85 -6.33 9.36 16.06
CA GLU A 85 -6.67 8.25 15.17
C GLU A 85 -6.00 6.94 15.63
N ILE A 86 -4.72 6.99 15.99
CA ILE A 86 -4.00 5.82 16.53
C ILE A 86 -4.63 5.34 17.85
N PRO A 87 -4.93 6.19 18.85
CA PRO A 87 -5.65 5.77 20.03
C PRO A 87 -6.99 5.11 19.75
N LYS A 88 -7.82 5.68 18.88
CA LYS A 88 -9.10 5.06 18.49
C LYS A 88 -8.93 3.70 17.81
N LEU A 89 -7.95 3.58 16.92
CA LEU A 89 -7.67 2.30 16.28
C LEU A 89 -7.23 1.26 17.32
N ARG A 90 -6.49 1.66 18.34
CA ARG A 90 -6.06 0.76 19.43
C ARG A 90 -7.18 0.18 20.28
N GLU A 91 -8.31 0.84 20.35
CA GLU A 91 -9.49 0.31 21.04
C GLU A 91 -10.05 -0.97 20.36
N VAL A 92 -9.78 -1.16 19.07
CA VAL A 92 -10.37 -2.23 18.24
C VAL A 92 -9.35 -3.11 17.51
N PHE A 93 -8.05 -2.72 17.48
CA PHE A 93 -6.99 -3.45 16.79
C PHE A 93 -5.75 -3.57 17.66
N ASN A 94 -5.30 -4.79 17.94
CA ASN A 94 -4.24 -5.10 18.92
C ASN A 94 -2.91 -5.57 18.29
N LYS A 95 -2.79 -5.57 16.97
CA LYS A 95 -1.60 -6.01 16.23
C LYS A 95 -0.73 -4.81 15.79
N PRO A 96 0.54 -5.03 15.41
CA PRO A 96 1.36 -3.98 14.83
C PRO A 96 0.70 -3.34 13.59
N MET A 97 0.73 -2.01 13.51
CA MET A 97 0.17 -1.24 12.41
C MET A 97 1.24 -0.82 11.42
N MET A 98 0.85 -0.64 10.16
CA MET A 98 1.66 -0.02 9.12
C MET A 98 1.26 1.45 8.98
N ALA A 99 2.19 2.35 9.27
CA ALA A 99 1.97 3.79 9.13
C ALA A 99 2.27 4.23 7.70
N ASN A 100 1.24 4.48 6.89
CA ASN A 100 1.44 5.05 5.56
C ASN A 100 1.73 6.54 5.67
N VAL A 101 2.89 6.98 5.17
CA VAL A 101 3.36 8.36 5.19
C VAL A 101 3.49 8.90 3.77
N SER A 102 2.97 10.11 3.57
CA SER A 102 3.07 10.84 2.30
C SER A 102 3.51 12.28 2.55
N GLY A 103 4.18 12.89 1.58
CA GLY A 103 4.64 14.28 1.66
C GLY A 103 4.92 14.85 0.28
N PHE A 104 5.25 16.14 0.23
CA PHE A 104 5.57 16.90 -0.99
C PHE A 104 6.99 17.45 -0.99
N SER A 105 7.71 17.25 0.10
CA SER A 105 9.13 17.60 0.25
C SER A 105 9.82 16.59 1.17
N GLU A 106 11.14 16.50 1.08
CA GLU A 106 11.95 15.68 2.01
C GLU A 106 11.64 16.04 3.47
N TYR A 107 11.56 17.34 3.77
CA TYR A 107 11.21 17.83 5.10
C TYR A 107 9.88 17.27 5.62
N GLU A 108 8.83 17.25 4.77
CA GLU A 108 7.52 16.72 5.19
C GLU A 108 7.57 15.22 5.48
N TYR A 109 8.24 14.42 4.64
CA TYR A 109 8.40 12.98 4.89
C TYR A 109 9.17 12.71 6.17
N VAL A 110 10.34 13.33 6.30
CA VAL A 110 11.23 13.13 7.47
C VAL A 110 10.52 13.53 8.75
N THR A 111 9.93 14.75 8.79
CA THR A 111 9.27 15.26 10.00
C THR A 111 8.03 14.42 10.35
N THR A 112 7.27 13.91 9.37
CA THR A 112 6.10 13.07 9.63
C THR A 112 6.52 11.75 10.25
N VAL A 113 7.54 11.09 9.70
CA VAL A 113 8.06 9.83 10.25
C VAL A 113 8.63 10.06 11.66
N GLU A 114 9.43 11.11 11.86
CA GLU A 114 10.03 11.44 13.16
C GLU A 114 8.98 11.65 14.25
N ARG A 115 7.87 12.34 13.93
CA ARG A 115 6.75 12.54 14.89
C ARG A 115 6.04 11.24 15.25
N LEU A 116 5.95 10.29 14.32
CA LEU A 116 5.28 9.00 14.53
C LEU A 116 6.23 7.91 15.09
N ASP A 117 7.54 8.10 15.04
CA ASP A 117 8.52 7.06 15.40
C ASP A 117 8.40 6.60 16.87
N SER A 118 7.96 7.50 17.76
CA SER A 118 7.71 7.19 19.19
C SER A 118 6.49 6.31 19.44
N GLU A 119 5.60 6.10 18.47
CA GLU A 119 4.40 5.27 18.62
C GLU A 119 4.77 3.78 18.61
N ALA A 120 4.69 3.12 19.77
CA ALA A 120 5.12 1.73 19.96
C ALA A 120 4.35 0.75 19.06
N ASP A 121 3.12 1.08 18.72
CA ASP A 121 2.19 0.23 17.96
C ASP A 121 2.46 0.24 16.46
N ILE A 122 3.28 1.16 15.97
CA ILE A 122 3.72 1.17 14.58
C ILE A 122 4.82 0.12 14.41
N GLY A 123 4.49 -0.95 13.68
CA GLY A 123 5.43 -2.02 13.31
C GLY A 123 6.28 -1.67 12.10
N TRP A 124 5.72 -0.89 11.16
CA TRP A 124 6.39 -0.47 9.92
C TRP A 124 5.99 0.93 9.52
N PHE A 125 6.89 1.63 8.86
CA PHE A 125 6.56 2.79 8.04
C PHE A 125 6.43 2.37 6.58
N GLU A 126 5.30 2.69 5.94
CA GLU A 126 5.12 2.60 4.49
C GLU A 126 5.20 4.02 3.90
N VAL A 127 6.34 4.36 3.31
CA VAL A 127 6.57 5.69 2.75
C VAL A 127 6.15 5.71 1.28
N ASN A 128 5.07 6.44 1.00
CA ASN A 128 4.49 6.54 -0.33
C ASN A 128 5.18 7.62 -1.16
N ILE A 129 6.13 7.22 -2.00
CA ILE A 129 6.84 8.13 -2.92
C ILE A 129 6.16 8.30 -4.28
N SER A 130 4.99 7.69 -4.48
CA SER A 130 4.27 7.65 -5.76
C SER A 130 3.40 8.87 -6.03
N CYS A 131 3.26 9.83 -5.10
CA CYS A 131 2.41 10.99 -5.32
C CYS A 131 2.93 11.82 -6.48
N PRO A 132 2.15 11.98 -7.58
CA PRO A 132 2.52 12.90 -8.64
C PRO A 132 2.57 14.29 -8.05
N ASN A 133 3.70 14.94 -8.21
CA ASN A 133 3.91 16.23 -7.57
C ASN A 133 2.96 17.29 -8.07
N VAL A 134 2.34 17.94 -7.14
CA VAL A 134 1.29 18.91 -7.35
C VAL A 134 1.92 20.28 -7.35
N HIS A 135 1.60 21.10 -8.36
CA HIS A 135 1.79 22.56 -8.39
C HIS A 135 3.14 23.10 -7.83
N GLY A 136 4.12 23.24 -8.69
CA GLY A 136 5.36 23.95 -8.35
C GLY A 136 6.64 23.39 -8.99
N GLY A 137 6.55 22.42 -9.92
CA GLY A 137 7.72 22.00 -10.72
C GLY A 137 8.66 21.01 -10.00
N GLY A 138 8.24 20.41 -8.89
CA GLY A 138 8.98 19.31 -8.26
C GLY A 138 8.66 17.96 -8.89
N MET A 139 9.68 17.16 -9.21
CA MET A 139 9.50 15.78 -9.66
C MET A 139 8.98 14.90 -8.53
N SER A 140 8.11 13.92 -8.85
CA SER A 140 7.73 12.86 -7.91
C SER A 140 8.99 12.11 -7.47
N PHE A 141 9.16 11.91 -6.16
CA PHE A 141 10.31 11.18 -5.60
C PHE A 141 10.45 9.75 -6.14
N GLY A 142 9.35 9.16 -6.59
CA GLY A 142 9.32 7.80 -7.12
C GLY A 142 9.50 7.71 -8.64
N THR A 143 9.95 8.74 -9.35
CA THR A 143 10.09 8.73 -10.81
C THR A 143 11.52 8.56 -11.30
N SER A 144 12.52 8.77 -10.45
CA SER A 144 13.91 8.45 -10.76
C SER A 144 14.60 7.68 -9.63
N PRO A 145 15.56 6.80 -9.94
CA PRO A 145 16.34 6.06 -8.94
C PRO A 145 17.03 6.99 -7.93
N GLU A 146 17.61 8.09 -8.39
CA GLU A 146 18.37 9.03 -7.56
C GLU A 146 17.47 9.69 -6.52
N SER A 147 16.27 10.13 -6.91
CA SER A 147 15.34 10.75 -5.99
C SER A 147 14.71 9.73 -5.02
N ALA A 148 14.46 8.50 -5.48
CA ALA A 148 13.96 7.42 -4.64
C ALA A 148 15.01 7.01 -3.58
N GLU A 149 16.27 6.88 -3.95
CA GLU A 149 17.37 6.62 -3.01
C GLU A 149 17.53 7.75 -2.00
N ALA A 150 17.55 9.00 -2.47
CA ALA A 150 17.75 10.17 -1.62
C ALA A 150 16.66 10.28 -0.53
N ILE A 151 15.37 10.18 -0.91
CA ILE A 151 14.27 10.25 0.06
C ILE A 151 14.26 9.06 1.02
N THR A 152 14.56 7.84 0.53
CA THR A 152 14.68 6.65 1.38
C THR A 152 15.78 6.83 2.41
N ARG A 153 16.95 7.30 2.01
CA ARG A 153 18.08 7.58 2.89
C ARG A 153 17.77 8.68 3.91
N ALA A 154 17.06 9.72 3.50
CA ALA A 154 16.66 10.80 4.40
C ALA A 154 15.72 10.29 5.50
N VAL A 155 14.69 9.52 5.14
CA VAL A 155 13.76 8.92 6.10
C VAL A 155 14.46 7.88 6.98
N ARG A 156 15.34 7.04 6.43
CA ARG A 156 16.09 6.03 7.21
C ARG A 156 16.88 6.63 8.38
N ARG A 157 17.35 7.87 8.26
CA ARG A 157 18.13 8.53 9.32
C ARG A 157 17.33 8.81 10.61
N VAL A 158 16.02 8.95 10.50
CA VAL A 158 15.15 9.38 11.61
C VAL A 158 14.34 8.26 12.23
N THR A 159 14.40 7.02 11.71
CA THR A 159 13.71 5.88 12.29
C THR A 159 14.61 4.64 12.35
N LYS A 160 14.35 3.76 13.30
CA LYS A 160 14.92 2.41 13.36
C LYS A 160 13.87 1.33 13.09
N LYS A 161 12.61 1.74 12.98
CA LYS A 161 11.53 0.81 12.62
C LYS A 161 11.70 0.32 11.19
N PRO A 162 11.17 -0.85 10.85
CA PRO A 162 11.14 -1.34 9.47
C PRO A 162 10.55 -0.30 8.52
N LEU A 163 11.29 -0.02 7.43
CA LEU A 163 10.98 1.00 6.44
C LEU A 163 10.64 0.35 5.10
N ILE A 164 9.40 0.47 4.67
CA ILE A 164 8.91 -0.03 3.38
C ILE A 164 8.65 1.18 2.48
N ILE A 165 9.13 1.13 1.24
CA ILE A 165 8.92 2.20 0.26
C ILE A 165 7.88 1.77 -0.76
N LYS A 166 6.78 2.56 -0.87
CA LYS A 166 5.68 2.29 -1.80
C LYS A 166 5.93 2.90 -3.16
N LEU A 167 6.05 2.03 -4.17
CA LEU A 167 6.48 2.35 -5.52
C LEU A 167 5.32 2.68 -6.46
N SER A 168 5.59 3.59 -7.41
CA SER A 168 4.67 3.92 -8.51
C SER A 168 4.85 2.97 -9.69
N PRO A 169 3.76 2.48 -10.31
CA PRO A 169 3.84 1.76 -11.58
C PRO A 169 4.05 2.70 -12.79
N ASN A 170 3.94 4.02 -12.59
CA ASN A 170 3.96 5.01 -13.68
C ASN A 170 5.40 5.42 -14.03
N VAL A 171 6.25 4.44 -14.21
CA VAL A 171 7.67 4.55 -14.55
C VAL A 171 8.02 3.56 -15.64
N THR A 172 9.08 3.84 -16.38
CA THR A 172 9.54 2.93 -17.43
C THR A 172 10.20 1.68 -16.85
N ASP A 173 10.95 1.83 -15.75
CA ASP A 173 11.68 0.76 -15.09
C ASP A 173 11.49 0.83 -13.57
N ILE A 174 10.57 0.01 -13.04
CA ILE A 174 10.29 -0.08 -11.62
C ILE A 174 11.42 -0.80 -10.86
N VAL A 175 12.17 -1.66 -11.56
CA VAL A 175 13.27 -2.42 -10.97
C VAL A 175 14.40 -1.50 -10.54
N SER A 176 14.76 -0.51 -11.37
CA SER A 176 15.77 0.48 -11.02
C SER A 176 15.39 1.31 -9.79
N ILE A 177 14.10 1.65 -9.66
CA ILE A 177 13.58 2.37 -8.48
C ILE A 177 13.66 1.48 -7.22
N ALA A 178 13.26 0.21 -7.31
CA ALA A 178 13.31 -0.72 -6.19
C ALA A 178 14.75 -0.92 -5.68
N LYS A 179 15.72 -1.11 -6.57
CA LYS A 179 17.15 -1.20 -6.23
C LYS A 179 17.67 0.07 -5.54
N ALA A 180 17.24 1.22 -6.02
CA ALA A 180 17.62 2.50 -5.42
C ALA A 180 17.06 2.66 -4.00
N CYS A 181 15.82 2.22 -3.75
CA CYS A 181 15.23 2.20 -2.41
C CYS A 181 16.01 1.25 -1.47
N GLU A 182 16.37 0.05 -1.93
CA GLU A 182 17.20 -0.89 -1.18
C GLU A 182 18.57 -0.27 -0.84
N ALA A 183 19.24 0.35 -1.81
CA ALA A 183 20.51 1.07 -1.60
C ALA A 183 20.37 2.26 -0.65
N GLY A 184 19.19 2.90 -0.60
CA GLY A 184 18.83 3.97 0.33
C GLY A 184 18.59 3.50 1.76
N GLY A 185 18.51 2.17 2.01
CA GLY A 185 18.32 1.57 3.34
C GLY A 185 16.87 1.22 3.66
N ALA A 186 16.03 0.97 2.64
CA ALA A 186 14.73 0.36 2.85
C ALA A 186 14.87 -1.09 3.35
N ASP A 187 13.99 -1.51 4.27
CA ASP A 187 13.87 -2.89 4.74
C ASP A 187 12.88 -3.69 3.89
N GLY A 188 12.10 -3.03 3.06
CA GLY A 188 11.15 -3.63 2.12
C GLY A 188 10.67 -2.63 1.08
N VAL A 189 9.99 -3.13 0.05
CA VAL A 189 9.25 -2.31 -0.92
C VAL A 189 7.82 -2.78 -1.03
N SER A 190 6.88 -1.85 -1.30
CA SER A 190 5.50 -2.21 -1.63
C SER A 190 5.17 -1.72 -3.04
N LEU A 191 4.49 -2.53 -3.82
CA LEU A 191 4.11 -2.23 -5.19
C LEU A 191 2.87 -3.05 -5.63
N ILE A 192 1.99 -2.48 -6.42
CA ILE A 192 2.09 -1.19 -7.09
C ILE A 192 1.05 -0.21 -6.55
N ASN A 193 1.38 1.09 -6.55
CA ASN A 193 0.35 2.11 -6.43
C ASN A 193 -0.51 2.12 -7.70
N THR A 194 -1.44 3.06 -7.84
CA THR A 194 -2.42 3.09 -8.92
C THR A 194 -1.82 3.51 -10.26
N LEU A 195 -2.29 2.90 -11.36
CA LEU A 195 -1.94 3.29 -12.73
C LEU A 195 -2.62 4.60 -13.11
N MET A 196 -1.92 5.48 -13.80
CA MET A 196 -2.51 6.73 -14.29
C MET A 196 -3.53 6.45 -15.40
N GLY A 197 -4.74 7.00 -15.22
CA GLY A 197 -5.83 6.84 -16.18
C GLY A 197 -6.70 8.08 -16.32
N MET A 198 -7.60 8.06 -17.30
CA MET A 198 -8.59 9.12 -17.57
C MET A 198 -9.87 8.52 -18.14
N ARG A 199 -11.00 9.15 -17.80
CA ARG A 199 -12.27 8.94 -18.51
C ARG A 199 -12.89 10.26 -18.93
N ILE A 200 -13.58 10.24 -20.07
CA ILE A 200 -14.30 11.38 -20.66
C ILE A 200 -15.80 11.16 -20.53
N ASP A 201 -16.51 12.15 -20.01
CA ASP A 201 -17.97 12.23 -20.08
C ASP A 201 -18.37 12.62 -21.53
N LEU A 202 -18.98 11.66 -22.23
CA LEU A 202 -19.33 11.84 -23.66
C LEU A 202 -20.38 12.93 -23.87
N LYS A 203 -21.28 13.15 -22.90
CA LYS A 203 -22.31 14.19 -23.00
C LYS A 203 -21.73 15.57 -22.77
N LYS A 204 -20.91 15.71 -21.73
CA LYS A 204 -20.26 16.98 -21.38
C LYS A 204 -19.02 17.28 -22.20
N ARG A 205 -18.46 16.27 -22.87
CA ARG A 205 -17.18 16.33 -23.63
C ARG A 205 -16.04 16.88 -22.78
N LYS A 206 -15.96 16.41 -21.52
CA LYS A 206 -14.96 16.84 -20.52
C LYS A 206 -14.48 15.65 -19.72
N PRO A 207 -13.28 15.71 -19.10
CA PRO A 207 -12.84 14.72 -18.13
C PRO A 207 -13.89 14.55 -17.02
N ILE A 208 -14.09 13.30 -16.57
CA ILE A 208 -15.02 13.00 -15.48
C ILE A 208 -14.49 13.55 -14.16
N LEU A 209 -13.20 13.35 -13.89
CA LEU A 209 -12.57 13.86 -12.68
C LEU A 209 -12.22 15.35 -12.79
N ALA A 210 -12.37 16.10 -11.72
CA ALA A 210 -11.95 17.50 -11.64
C ALA A 210 -10.45 17.68 -11.93
N ASN A 211 -9.62 16.74 -11.48
CA ASN A 211 -8.17 16.67 -11.73
C ASN A 211 -7.81 16.19 -13.16
N LYS A 212 -8.79 15.92 -14.01
CA LYS A 212 -8.67 15.34 -15.36
C LYS A 212 -8.20 13.89 -15.33
N THR A 213 -7.07 13.58 -14.73
CA THR A 213 -6.50 12.25 -14.56
C THR A 213 -6.65 11.79 -13.12
N GLY A 214 -6.58 10.47 -12.89
CA GLY A 214 -6.60 9.83 -11.59
C GLY A 214 -5.90 8.48 -11.62
N GLY A 215 -5.64 7.92 -10.45
CA GLY A 215 -5.11 6.57 -10.32
C GLY A 215 -6.19 5.53 -10.58
N TYR A 216 -5.93 4.58 -11.47
CA TYR A 216 -6.79 3.44 -11.78
C TYR A 216 -6.41 2.25 -10.90
N SER A 217 -7.40 1.65 -10.26
CA SER A 217 -7.29 0.47 -9.39
C SER A 217 -8.48 -0.47 -9.58
N GLY A 218 -8.32 -1.75 -9.25
CA GLY A 218 -9.33 -2.79 -9.39
C GLY A 218 -8.78 -4.03 -10.11
N PRO A 219 -9.60 -5.08 -10.34
CA PRO A 219 -9.14 -6.36 -10.90
C PRO A 219 -8.38 -6.24 -12.21
N ALA A 220 -8.71 -5.28 -13.06
CA ALA A 220 -8.03 -5.11 -14.37
C ALA A 220 -6.54 -4.80 -14.28
N ILE A 221 -6.02 -4.34 -13.14
CA ILE A 221 -4.57 -4.09 -13.00
C ILE A 221 -3.79 -5.27 -12.43
N LEU A 222 -4.44 -6.35 -12.01
CA LEU A 222 -3.80 -7.52 -11.42
C LEU A 222 -2.60 -8.05 -12.23
N PRO A 223 -2.72 -8.36 -13.53
CA PRO A 223 -1.61 -8.91 -14.30
C PRO A 223 -0.43 -7.93 -14.45
N VAL A 224 -0.70 -6.64 -14.41
CA VAL A 224 0.38 -5.63 -14.43
C VAL A 224 1.13 -5.62 -13.10
N ALA A 225 0.40 -5.70 -11.98
CA ALA A 225 0.96 -5.72 -10.65
C ALA A 225 1.79 -6.98 -10.38
N VAL A 226 1.25 -8.15 -10.71
CA VAL A 226 1.95 -9.46 -10.58
C VAL A 226 3.26 -9.44 -11.39
N ARG A 227 3.23 -8.99 -12.65
CA ARG A 227 4.45 -8.86 -13.48
C ARG A 227 5.50 -7.95 -12.83
N MET A 228 5.07 -6.82 -12.26
CA MET A 228 6.02 -5.88 -11.61
C MET A 228 6.63 -6.48 -10.35
N VAL A 229 5.83 -7.17 -9.52
CA VAL A 229 6.34 -7.90 -8.35
C VAL A 229 7.36 -8.95 -8.77
N TYR A 230 7.02 -9.77 -9.77
CA TYR A 230 7.91 -10.78 -10.32
C TYR A 230 9.28 -10.19 -10.74
N GLN A 231 9.26 -9.11 -11.52
CA GLN A 231 10.49 -8.44 -11.97
C GLN A 231 11.31 -7.84 -10.83
N VAL A 232 10.67 -7.29 -9.80
CA VAL A 232 11.36 -6.69 -8.65
C VAL A 232 11.95 -7.77 -7.75
N TYR A 233 11.28 -8.92 -7.59
CA TYR A 233 11.77 -10.01 -6.76
C TYR A 233 13.15 -10.52 -7.17
N ASP A 234 13.39 -10.70 -8.46
CA ASP A 234 14.73 -11.08 -8.98
C ASP A 234 15.82 -10.04 -8.71
N ALA A 235 15.42 -8.81 -8.45
CA ALA A 235 16.33 -7.66 -8.49
C ALA A 235 16.76 -7.14 -7.13
N VAL A 236 15.98 -7.42 -6.06
CA VAL A 236 16.23 -6.96 -4.68
C VAL A 236 16.33 -8.14 -3.71
N LYS A 237 16.90 -7.90 -2.53
CA LYS A 237 17.01 -8.92 -1.45
C LYS A 237 16.03 -8.67 -0.29
N ILE A 238 15.40 -7.51 -0.29
CA ILE A 238 14.43 -7.10 0.74
C ILE A 238 13.03 -7.63 0.41
N PRO A 239 12.18 -7.90 1.43
CA PRO A 239 10.80 -8.35 1.25
C PRO A 239 9.95 -7.42 0.40
N ILE A 240 8.97 -8.00 -0.28
CA ILE A 240 8.02 -7.28 -1.12
C ILE A 240 6.61 -7.40 -0.54
N VAL A 241 5.89 -6.30 -0.46
CA VAL A 241 4.45 -6.26 -0.25
C VAL A 241 3.78 -6.04 -1.60
N GLY A 242 3.07 -7.05 -2.10
CA GLY A 242 2.38 -6.98 -3.39
C GLY A 242 1.00 -6.34 -3.26
N MET A 243 0.59 -5.51 -4.23
CA MET A 243 -0.76 -4.97 -4.30
C MET A 243 -1.16 -4.59 -5.71
N GLY A 244 -2.46 -4.61 -5.98
CA GLY A 244 -3.05 -4.19 -7.25
C GLY A 244 -3.97 -5.25 -7.84
N GLY A 245 -5.29 -5.03 -7.73
CA GLY A 245 -6.31 -5.90 -8.28
C GLY A 245 -6.71 -7.09 -7.42
N VAL A 246 -6.08 -7.32 -6.30
CA VAL A 246 -6.38 -8.45 -5.38
C VAL A 246 -7.84 -8.42 -4.94
N SER A 247 -8.54 -9.54 -5.15
CA SER A 247 -9.97 -9.72 -4.87
C SER A 247 -10.30 -11.10 -4.30
N THR A 248 -9.41 -12.08 -4.45
CA THR A 248 -9.59 -13.48 -4.04
C THR A 248 -8.36 -14.03 -3.32
N ALA A 249 -8.51 -15.17 -2.65
CA ALA A 249 -7.38 -15.88 -2.05
C ALA A 249 -6.42 -16.45 -3.10
N GLU A 250 -6.91 -16.80 -4.29
CA GLU A 250 -6.07 -17.19 -5.42
C GLU A 250 -5.14 -16.05 -5.87
N ASP A 251 -5.62 -14.81 -5.93
CA ASP A 251 -4.80 -13.65 -6.26
C ASP A 251 -3.65 -13.49 -5.26
N VAL A 252 -3.91 -13.76 -3.97
CA VAL A 252 -2.88 -13.72 -2.92
C VAL A 252 -1.79 -14.75 -3.19
N ILE A 253 -2.17 -15.99 -3.51
CA ILE A 253 -1.22 -17.05 -3.85
C ILE A 253 -0.40 -16.67 -5.09
N GLU A 254 -1.05 -16.08 -6.11
CA GLU A 254 -0.37 -15.61 -7.32
C GLU A 254 0.70 -14.54 -7.01
N PHE A 255 0.37 -13.55 -6.18
CA PHE A 255 1.34 -12.55 -5.73
C PHE A 255 2.49 -13.16 -4.94
N MET A 256 2.22 -14.14 -4.06
CA MET A 256 3.27 -14.79 -3.28
C MET A 256 4.18 -15.64 -4.17
N LEU A 257 3.64 -16.37 -5.12
CA LEU A 257 4.42 -17.09 -6.13
C LEU A 257 5.29 -16.14 -6.97
N ALA A 258 4.80 -14.95 -7.28
CA ALA A 258 5.58 -13.90 -7.95
C ALA A 258 6.66 -13.25 -7.07
N GLY A 259 6.67 -13.51 -5.75
CA GLY A 259 7.71 -13.04 -4.83
C GLY A 259 7.24 -12.12 -3.71
N ALA A 260 5.94 -11.85 -3.58
CA ALA A 260 5.43 -11.06 -2.46
C ALA A 260 5.48 -11.85 -1.14
N THR A 261 5.92 -11.21 -0.07
CA THR A 261 5.91 -11.73 1.31
C THR A 261 4.57 -11.48 2.00
N ALA A 262 3.96 -10.34 1.71
CA ALA A 262 2.62 -9.95 2.17
C ALA A 262 1.86 -9.29 1.02
N VAL A 263 0.54 -9.17 1.16
CA VAL A 263 -0.34 -8.68 0.10
C VAL A 263 -1.29 -7.62 0.64
N GLU A 264 -1.30 -6.45 0.02
CA GLU A 264 -2.28 -5.41 0.33
C GLU A 264 -3.52 -5.51 -0.56
N VAL A 265 -4.69 -5.49 0.09
CA VAL A 265 -6.01 -5.48 -0.57
C VAL A 265 -6.52 -4.03 -0.63
N GLY A 266 -6.72 -3.51 -1.83
CA GLY A 266 -7.12 -2.13 -2.07
C GLY A 266 -8.60 -1.96 -2.46
N ALA A 267 -8.87 -1.73 -3.74
CA ALA A 267 -10.18 -1.38 -4.28
C ALA A 267 -11.29 -2.40 -3.93
N ALA A 268 -10.95 -3.66 -3.70
CA ALA A 268 -11.90 -4.69 -3.29
C ALA A 268 -12.66 -4.31 -1.99
N ASN A 269 -11.99 -3.62 -1.04
CA ASN A 269 -12.62 -3.13 0.19
C ASN A 269 -13.73 -2.09 -0.04
N LEU A 270 -13.70 -1.38 -1.17
CA LEU A 270 -14.70 -0.38 -1.55
C LEU A 270 -15.90 -1.02 -2.26
N VAL A 271 -15.73 -2.21 -2.83
CA VAL A 271 -16.80 -3.01 -3.46
C VAL A 271 -17.46 -3.92 -2.44
N ASN A 272 -16.66 -4.60 -1.63
CA ASN A 272 -17.10 -5.47 -0.55
C ASN A 272 -16.33 -5.13 0.72
N PRO A 273 -16.95 -4.52 1.73
CA PRO A 273 -16.25 -4.16 2.97
C PRO A 273 -15.74 -5.37 3.77
N TYR A 274 -16.18 -6.56 3.41
CA TYR A 274 -15.72 -7.84 3.99
C TYR A 274 -14.60 -8.50 3.18
N ALA A 275 -14.09 -7.88 2.11
CA ALA A 275 -13.15 -8.51 1.17
C ALA A 275 -11.91 -9.09 1.89
N CYS A 276 -11.25 -8.35 2.77
CA CYS A 276 -10.11 -8.87 3.51
C CYS A 276 -10.47 -10.07 4.38
N ARG A 277 -11.60 -10.01 5.11
CA ARG A 277 -12.09 -11.12 5.93
C ARG A 277 -12.35 -12.37 5.08
N ASP A 278 -13.05 -12.19 3.97
CA ASP A 278 -13.44 -13.29 3.09
C ASP A 278 -12.19 -13.95 2.48
N ILE A 279 -11.23 -13.18 1.98
CA ILE A 279 -9.94 -13.66 1.49
C ILE A 279 -9.19 -14.46 2.57
N ILE A 280 -9.12 -13.97 3.80
CA ILE A 280 -8.43 -14.65 4.91
C ILE A 280 -9.11 -15.99 5.23
N ASN A 281 -10.44 -16.02 5.24
CA ASN A 281 -11.20 -17.25 5.51
C ASN A 281 -11.05 -18.29 4.38
N ASP A 282 -10.97 -17.85 3.13
CA ASP A 282 -10.83 -18.73 1.96
C ASP A 282 -9.38 -19.21 1.77
N LEU A 283 -8.39 -18.49 2.29
CA LEU A 283 -6.98 -18.77 2.07
C LEU A 283 -6.56 -20.20 2.47
N PRO A 284 -6.97 -20.77 3.63
CA PRO A 284 -6.67 -22.15 3.97
C PRO A 284 -7.24 -23.17 2.97
N VAL A 285 -8.45 -22.92 2.46
CA VAL A 285 -9.12 -23.80 1.49
C VAL A 285 -8.39 -23.79 0.16
N VAL A 286 -7.99 -22.60 -0.29
CA VAL A 286 -7.21 -22.42 -1.52
C VAL A 286 -5.82 -23.06 -1.38
N MET A 287 -5.16 -22.90 -0.23
CA MET A 287 -3.89 -23.55 0.05
C MET A 287 -4.01 -25.08 -0.04
N GLU A 288 -5.05 -25.68 0.56
CA GLU A 288 -5.30 -27.13 0.47
C GLU A 288 -5.56 -27.58 -0.97
N LYS A 289 -6.35 -26.80 -1.73
CA LYS A 289 -6.63 -27.06 -3.16
C LYS A 289 -5.35 -27.16 -4.00
N TYR A 290 -4.35 -26.31 -3.71
CA TYR A 290 -3.07 -26.28 -4.44
C TYR A 290 -1.94 -27.06 -3.74
N GLY A 291 -2.23 -27.80 -2.66
CA GLY A 291 -1.25 -28.61 -1.93
C GLY A 291 -0.21 -27.80 -1.16
N ILE A 292 -0.51 -26.55 -0.84
CA ILE A 292 0.37 -25.63 -0.12
C ILE A 292 0.19 -25.86 1.39
N LYS A 293 1.25 -26.20 2.09
CA LYS A 293 1.22 -26.42 3.55
C LYS A 293 1.62 -25.19 4.34
N ASN A 294 2.51 -24.38 3.78
CA ASN A 294 3.05 -23.18 4.43
C ASN A 294 3.23 -22.08 3.39
N LEU A 295 2.63 -20.90 3.62
CA LEU A 295 2.71 -19.78 2.68
C LEU A 295 4.13 -19.27 2.48
N SER A 296 4.97 -19.28 3.50
CA SER A 296 6.35 -18.82 3.37
C SER A 296 7.20 -19.68 2.42
N GLU A 297 6.79 -20.93 2.14
CA GLU A 297 7.49 -21.84 1.23
C GLU A 297 7.23 -21.57 -0.25
N ILE A 298 6.18 -20.81 -0.58
CA ILE A 298 5.81 -20.50 -1.96
C ILE A 298 6.29 -19.14 -2.45
N ILE A 299 6.89 -18.33 -1.56
CA ILE A 299 7.37 -16.98 -1.92
C ILE A 299 8.43 -17.11 -3.02
N GLY A 300 8.16 -16.52 -4.19
CA GLY A 300 9.04 -16.61 -5.35
C GLY A 300 9.01 -17.97 -6.05
N GLY A 301 8.05 -18.84 -5.73
CA GLY A 301 7.97 -20.19 -6.30
C GLY A 301 7.70 -20.27 -7.81
N ALA A 302 7.46 -19.13 -8.46
CA ALA A 302 7.32 -19.03 -9.92
C ALA A 302 8.64 -18.69 -10.65
N HIS A 303 9.78 -18.52 -9.94
CA HIS A 303 11.12 -18.22 -10.47
C HIS A 303 11.99 -19.43 -10.74
#